data_2b2995a39c7077af93c3a0bb23cca0aa
#
_entry.id   2b2995a39c7077af93c3a0bb23cca0aa
#
_cell.length_a   1.000
_cell.length_b   1.000
_cell.length_c   1.000
_cell.angle_alpha   90.00
_cell.angle_beta   90.00
_cell.angle_gamma   90.00
#
_symmetry.space_group_name_H-M   'P 1'
#
loop_
_entity.id
_entity.type
_entity.pdbx_description
1 polymer ?
#
loop_
_entity_poly.entity_id
_entity_poly.type
_entity_poly.pdbx_seq_one_letter_code
_entity_poly.pdbx_strand_id
1 'polypeptide(L)'
;MLKGKLGIVFGVANKRSIAWAIAKAWHEAGARLAFTYQGERIKENVEELVGTFGKDTPLYPCDVTSDEQIHNVFSSLKKDFSGQLHLLLHSVAFAPKEALEGDFLSTSREAFRVAHDVSAYSLLGVCREAAPMMTEGGSVIAMTYYGSEKVVPHYNVMGVAKASLEATVRYLAYDLGPKKIRVNAISAGPVNTLAARGISGLTAMLKHYEEHAPMKRNIEPKELGETGIFLASDFSTAITGEVMHVDCGYHIMGM
;
A
#
# COMPACT_ATOMS: atom_id res chain seq x y z
N MET A 1 -7.43 4.68 19.35
CA MET A 1 -6.27 3.79 19.19
C MET A 1 -5.10 4.54 18.56
N LEU A 2 -5.35 5.45 17.59
CA LEU A 2 -4.29 6.21 16.90
C LEU A 2 -4.30 7.70 17.23
N LYS A 3 -4.92 8.11 18.37
CA LYS A 3 -5.00 9.51 18.78
C LYS A 3 -3.59 10.11 18.91
N GLY A 4 -3.37 11.26 18.27
CA GLY A 4 -2.08 11.96 18.25
C GLY A 4 -1.04 11.40 17.26
N LYS A 5 -1.32 10.29 16.58
CA LYS A 5 -0.44 9.77 15.53
C LYS A 5 -0.58 10.58 14.25
N LEU A 6 0.55 10.84 13.59
CA LEU A 6 0.66 11.56 12.32
C LEU A 6 1.03 10.56 11.23
N GLY A 7 0.28 10.53 10.14
CA GLY A 7 0.48 9.54 9.08
C GLY A 7 0.50 10.14 7.68
N ILE A 8 1.22 9.49 6.76
CA ILE A 8 1.17 9.79 5.33
C ILE A 8 0.70 8.58 4.53
N VAL A 9 -0.14 8.83 3.54
CA VAL A 9 -0.79 7.81 2.71
C VAL A 9 -0.45 8.01 1.24
N PHE A 10 0.16 6.99 0.64
CA PHE A 10 0.43 6.90 -0.79
C PHE A 10 -0.55 5.93 -1.45
N GLY A 11 -1.14 6.33 -2.60
CA GLY A 11 -1.93 5.42 -3.45
C GLY A 11 -3.44 5.58 -3.36
N VAL A 12 -3.96 6.68 -2.81
CA VAL A 12 -5.37 7.03 -2.95
C VAL A 12 -5.62 7.55 -4.37
N ALA A 13 -6.56 6.93 -5.10
CA ALA A 13 -7.00 7.37 -6.41
C ALA A 13 -8.50 7.70 -6.45
N ASN A 14 -9.29 7.00 -5.63
CA ASN A 14 -10.73 7.20 -5.47
C ASN A 14 -11.24 6.47 -4.21
N LYS A 15 -12.54 6.60 -3.92
CA LYS A 15 -13.21 5.99 -2.75
C LYS A 15 -13.18 4.45 -2.69
N ARG A 16 -12.77 3.77 -3.77
CA ARG A 16 -12.62 2.31 -3.83
C ARG A 16 -11.18 1.86 -3.59
N SER A 17 -10.22 2.78 -3.48
CA SER A 17 -8.82 2.44 -3.20
C SER A 17 -8.70 1.77 -1.84
N ILE A 18 -7.89 0.71 -1.74
CA ILE A 18 -7.54 0.10 -0.44
C ILE A 18 -6.90 1.15 0.46
N ALA A 19 -6.01 2.00 -0.09
CA ALA A 19 -5.41 3.11 0.63
C ALA A 19 -6.47 4.03 1.28
N TRP A 20 -7.60 4.28 0.60
CA TRP A 20 -8.68 5.09 1.15
C TRP A 20 -9.37 4.40 2.32
N ALA A 21 -9.64 3.09 2.23
CA ALA A 21 -10.26 2.33 3.31
C ALA A 21 -9.38 2.33 4.57
N ILE A 22 -8.07 2.13 4.42
CA ILE A 22 -7.13 2.18 5.54
C ILE A 22 -7.00 3.60 6.10
N ALA A 23 -6.89 4.62 5.25
CA ALA A 23 -6.81 6.01 5.67
C ALA A 23 -8.05 6.45 6.46
N LYS A 24 -9.25 6.07 5.99
CA LYS A 24 -10.50 6.34 6.70
C LYS A 24 -10.51 5.70 8.09
N ALA A 25 -10.11 4.44 8.19
CA ALA A 25 -10.02 3.73 9.44
C ALA A 25 -9.00 4.36 10.41
N TRP A 26 -7.84 4.79 9.90
CA TRP A 26 -6.84 5.48 10.70
C TRP A 26 -7.34 6.84 11.21
N HIS A 27 -8.03 7.61 10.35
CA HIS A 27 -8.62 8.88 10.74
C HIS A 27 -9.69 8.70 11.81
N GLU A 28 -10.61 7.75 11.64
CA GLU A 28 -11.65 7.40 12.62
C GLU A 28 -11.05 6.91 13.96
N ALA A 29 -9.88 6.26 13.91
CA ALA A 29 -9.12 5.87 15.10
C ALA A 29 -8.35 7.03 15.76
N GLY A 30 -8.37 8.25 15.17
CA GLY A 30 -7.83 9.49 15.74
C GLY A 30 -6.50 9.95 15.16
N ALA A 31 -5.99 9.35 14.08
CA ALA A 31 -4.79 9.82 13.40
C ALA A 31 -5.07 11.09 12.57
N ARG A 32 -4.10 12.00 12.51
CA ARG A 32 -4.05 13.09 11.54
C ARG A 32 -3.22 12.62 10.33
N LEU A 33 -3.76 12.80 9.13
CA LEU A 33 -3.19 12.24 7.91
C LEU A 33 -2.80 13.31 6.90
N ALA A 34 -1.79 12.99 6.10
CA ALA A 34 -1.43 13.66 4.86
C ALA A 34 -1.51 12.65 3.71
N PHE A 35 -1.68 13.14 2.49
CA PHE A 35 -1.89 12.31 1.30
C PHE A 35 -1.00 12.73 0.15
N THR A 36 -0.82 11.79 -0.79
CA THR A 36 -0.20 12.08 -2.07
C THR A 36 -1.12 11.68 -3.23
N TYR A 37 -0.95 12.34 -4.36
CA TYR A 37 -1.61 12.01 -5.62
C TYR A 37 -0.61 12.03 -6.79
N GLN A 38 -0.86 11.22 -7.81
CA GLN A 38 -0.04 11.18 -9.01
C GLN A 38 -0.81 11.74 -10.20
N GLY A 39 -0.40 12.92 -10.67
CA GLY A 39 -0.92 13.58 -11.86
C GLY A 39 -2.31 14.23 -11.70
N GLU A 40 -2.58 15.19 -12.53
CA GLU A 40 -3.80 16.01 -12.45
C GLU A 40 -5.11 15.23 -12.66
N ARG A 41 -5.04 14.09 -13.38
CA ARG A 41 -6.24 13.30 -13.70
C ARG A 41 -6.98 12.75 -12.48
N ILE A 42 -6.26 12.46 -11.39
CA ILE A 42 -6.87 11.94 -10.17
C ILE A 42 -6.95 12.97 -9.05
N LYS A 43 -6.32 14.13 -9.23
CA LYS A 43 -6.20 15.18 -8.22
C LYS A 43 -7.56 15.58 -7.65
N GLU A 44 -8.49 16.00 -8.49
CA GLU A 44 -9.82 16.43 -8.04
C GLU A 44 -10.54 15.39 -7.19
N ASN A 45 -10.50 14.11 -7.61
CA ASN A 45 -11.10 13.03 -6.83
C ASN A 45 -10.44 12.86 -5.46
N VAL A 46 -9.11 12.99 -5.40
CA VAL A 46 -8.36 12.85 -4.14
C VAL A 46 -8.59 14.06 -3.26
N GLU A 47 -8.61 15.28 -3.80
CA GLU A 47 -8.93 16.53 -3.07
C GLU A 47 -10.33 16.46 -2.43
N GLU A 48 -11.34 16.00 -3.17
CA GLU A 48 -12.69 15.83 -2.65
C GLU A 48 -12.71 14.86 -1.44
N LEU A 49 -12.05 13.70 -1.59
CA LEU A 49 -11.98 12.70 -0.54
C LEU A 49 -11.23 13.20 0.69
N VAL A 50 -10.05 13.78 0.49
CA VAL A 50 -9.18 14.28 1.55
C VAL A 50 -9.84 15.45 2.28
N GLY A 51 -10.60 16.29 1.59
CA GLY A 51 -11.40 17.37 2.15
C GLY A 51 -12.42 16.92 3.19
N THR A 52 -12.85 15.64 3.16
CA THR A 52 -13.74 15.06 4.18
C THR A 52 -13.06 14.89 5.55
N PHE A 53 -11.72 14.88 5.61
CA PHE A 53 -10.96 14.83 6.86
C PHE A 53 -10.66 16.21 7.44
N GLY A 54 -10.93 17.26 6.70
CA GLY A 54 -10.75 18.66 7.09
C GLY A 54 -10.12 19.48 5.97
N LYS A 55 -10.46 20.77 5.91
CA LYS A 55 -9.99 21.68 4.84
C LYS A 55 -8.47 21.83 4.81
N ASP A 56 -7.81 21.64 5.95
CA ASP A 56 -6.35 21.82 6.11
C ASP A 56 -5.59 20.48 6.05
N THR A 57 -6.23 19.43 5.52
CA THR A 57 -5.56 18.13 5.37
C THR A 57 -4.52 18.22 4.25
N PRO A 58 -3.21 17.97 4.56
CA PRO A 58 -2.16 18.13 3.56
C PRO A 58 -2.29 17.12 2.41
N LEU A 59 -2.11 17.62 1.19
CA LEU A 59 -2.13 16.83 -0.04
C LEU A 59 -1.02 17.30 -0.98
N TYR A 60 -0.17 16.38 -1.42
CA TYR A 60 1.02 16.68 -2.21
C TYR A 60 1.04 15.93 -3.54
N PRO A 61 1.49 16.55 -4.64
CA PRO A 61 1.81 15.84 -5.87
C PRO A 61 3.02 14.95 -5.65
N CYS A 62 2.97 13.70 -6.11
CA CYS A 62 4.09 12.78 -6.02
C CYS A 62 4.03 11.69 -7.10
N ASP A 63 5.01 11.68 -7.98
CA ASP A 63 5.37 10.50 -8.75
C ASP A 63 6.48 9.76 -7.99
N VAL A 64 6.21 8.54 -7.56
CA VAL A 64 7.14 7.73 -6.77
C VAL A 64 8.35 7.21 -7.56
N THR A 65 8.40 7.46 -8.87
CA THR A 65 9.58 7.21 -9.72
C THR A 65 10.59 8.37 -9.68
N SER A 66 10.25 9.47 -9.01
CA SER A 66 11.10 10.65 -8.87
C SER A 66 11.55 10.83 -7.42
N ASP A 67 12.81 10.57 -7.14
CA ASP A 67 13.42 10.82 -5.83
C ASP A 67 13.26 12.29 -5.40
N GLU A 68 13.32 13.24 -6.37
CA GLU A 68 13.09 14.65 -6.12
C GLU A 68 11.67 14.94 -5.63
N GLN A 69 10.65 14.36 -6.27
CA GLN A 69 9.26 14.55 -5.84
C GLN A 69 9.01 13.91 -4.48
N ILE A 70 9.56 12.73 -4.21
CA ILE A 70 9.50 12.10 -2.89
C ILE A 70 10.12 13.04 -1.84
N HIS A 71 11.33 13.55 -2.09
CA HIS A 71 12.00 14.49 -1.20
C HIS A 71 11.15 15.75 -0.94
N ASN A 72 10.54 16.33 -1.97
CA ASN A 72 9.69 17.53 -1.87
C ASN A 72 8.45 17.27 -0.99
N VAL A 73 7.83 16.09 -1.11
CA VAL A 73 6.73 15.66 -0.23
C VAL A 73 7.17 15.70 1.23
N PHE A 74 8.28 15.04 1.57
CA PHE A 74 8.72 14.97 2.97
C PHE A 74 9.26 16.31 3.49
N SER A 75 9.85 17.14 2.64
CA SER A 75 10.24 18.51 2.99
C SER A 75 9.04 19.39 3.35
N SER A 76 7.90 19.22 2.65
CA SER A 76 6.64 19.91 2.94
C SER A 76 5.97 19.31 4.19
N LEU A 77 5.88 18.00 4.26
CA LEU A 77 5.32 17.28 5.39
C LEU A 77 6.03 17.61 6.71
N LYS A 78 7.34 17.81 6.68
CA LYS A 78 8.14 18.22 7.84
C LYS A 78 7.67 19.56 8.43
N LYS A 79 7.19 20.47 7.59
CA LYS A 79 6.61 21.75 8.04
C LYS A 79 5.23 21.53 8.66
N ASP A 80 4.35 20.79 7.94
CA ASP A 80 2.96 20.58 8.32
C ASP A 80 2.79 19.69 9.58
N PHE A 81 3.75 18.79 9.81
CA PHE A 81 3.77 17.86 10.94
C PHE A 81 4.86 18.17 11.98
N SER A 82 5.46 19.38 11.92
CA SER A 82 6.50 19.81 12.88
C SER A 82 7.66 18.80 13.01
N GLY A 83 8.02 18.16 11.90
CA GLY A 83 9.12 17.21 11.84
C GLY A 83 8.83 15.80 12.38
N GLN A 84 7.59 15.48 12.75
CA GLN A 84 7.21 14.18 13.30
C GLN A 84 6.38 13.35 12.30
N LEU A 85 6.60 12.04 12.28
CA LEU A 85 5.79 11.07 11.54
C LEU A 85 5.72 9.77 12.34
N HIS A 86 4.58 9.08 12.31
CA HIS A 86 4.37 7.83 13.03
C HIS A 86 3.90 6.70 12.13
N LEU A 87 3.14 7.03 11.08
CA LEU A 87 2.47 6.06 10.22
C LEU A 87 2.77 6.36 8.75
N LEU A 88 3.09 5.32 7.99
CA LEU A 88 3.25 5.39 6.55
C LEU A 88 2.50 4.24 5.89
N LEU A 89 1.61 4.56 4.96
CA LEU A 89 0.96 3.58 4.10
C LEU A 89 1.49 3.71 2.67
N HIS A 90 2.09 2.63 2.17
CA HIS A 90 2.51 2.48 0.79
C HIS A 90 1.55 1.53 0.06
N SER A 91 0.64 2.10 -0.71
CA SER A 91 -0.36 1.36 -1.50
C SER A 91 -0.26 1.72 -2.99
N VAL A 92 0.97 1.77 -3.49
CA VAL A 92 1.30 2.11 -4.88
C VAL A 92 1.73 0.87 -5.62
N ALA A 93 1.22 0.69 -6.83
CA ALA A 93 1.64 -0.36 -7.75
C ALA A 93 1.26 0.03 -9.18
N PHE A 94 2.13 -0.30 -10.13
CA PHE A 94 1.88 -0.11 -11.55
C PHE A 94 2.69 -1.10 -12.38
N ALA A 95 2.06 -1.62 -13.43
CA ALA A 95 2.74 -2.26 -14.55
C ALA A 95 2.06 -1.81 -15.86
N PRO A 96 2.80 -1.68 -16.95
CA PRO A 96 2.20 -1.46 -18.26
C PRO A 96 1.19 -2.55 -18.59
N LYS A 97 0.07 -2.18 -19.22
CA LYS A 97 -1.05 -3.09 -19.47
C LYS A 97 -0.64 -4.32 -20.31
N GLU A 98 0.22 -4.10 -21.29
CA GLU A 98 0.76 -5.17 -22.16
C GLU A 98 1.58 -6.22 -21.40
N ALA A 99 2.14 -5.88 -20.24
CA ALA A 99 2.88 -6.81 -19.39
C ALA A 99 1.97 -7.66 -18.47
N LEU A 100 0.68 -7.32 -18.40
CA LEU A 100 -0.37 -8.05 -17.68
C LEU A 100 -1.22 -8.91 -18.65
N GLU A 101 -1.02 -8.75 -19.95
CA GLU A 101 -1.71 -9.51 -21.00
C GLU A 101 -0.77 -10.56 -21.61
N GLY A 102 -1.32 -11.68 -22.05
CA GLY A 102 -0.54 -12.75 -22.66
C GLY A 102 0.37 -13.51 -21.69
N ASP A 103 1.45 -14.07 -22.23
CA ASP A 103 2.39 -14.88 -21.47
C ASP A 103 3.43 -14.02 -20.72
N PHE A 104 3.76 -14.43 -19.52
CA PHE A 104 4.83 -13.76 -18.72
C PHE A 104 6.17 -13.70 -19.48
N LEU A 105 6.47 -14.73 -20.30
CA LEU A 105 7.70 -14.80 -21.09
C LEU A 105 7.84 -13.63 -22.08
N SER A 106 6.75 -13.00 -22.49
CA SER A 106 6.76 -11.83 -23.39
C SER A 106 7.03 -10.51 -22.71
N THR A 107 7.19 -10.48 -21.37
CA THR A 107 7.46 -9.26 -20.61
C THR A 107 8.76 -8.61 -21.08
N SER A 108 8.67 -7.37 -21.55
CA SER A 108 9.83 -6.60 -21.98
C SER A 108 10.71 -6.19 -20.77
N ARG A 109 12.01 -5.95 -21.02
CA ARG A 109 12.92 -5.43 -20.01
C ARG A 109 12.42 -4.11 -19.41
N GLU A 110 11.85 -3.24 -20.22
CA GLU A 110 11.31 -1.96 -19.76
C GLU A 110 10.07 -2.13 -18.90
N ALA A 111 9.13 -2.98 -19.29
CA ALA A 111 7.95 -3.27 -18.48
C ALA A 111 8.33 -3.91 -17.13
N PHE A 112 9.33 -4.79 -17.12
CA PHE A 112 9.89 -5.36 -15.90
C PHE A 112 10.51 -4.28 -15.00
N ARG A 113 11.34 -3.39 -15.57
CA ARG A 113 11.95 -2.27 -14.86
C ARG A 113 10.90 -1.36 -14.24
N VAL A 114 9.92 -0.91 -15.01
CA VAL A 114 8.85 -0.02 -14.55
C VAL A 114 8.02 -0.65 -13.43
N ALA A 115 7.64 -1.92 -13.58
CA ALA A 115 6.86 -2.62 -12.55
C ALA A 115 7.60 -2.70 -11.21
N HIS A 116 8.92 -2.98 -11.23
CA HIS A 116 9.73 -3.05 -10.01
C HIS A 116 10.03 -1.67 -9.43
N ASP A 117 10.30 -0.68 -10.27
CA ASP A 117 10.58 0.69 -9.86
C ASP A 117 9.38 1.26 -9.08
N VAL A 118 8.19 1.21 -9.68
CA VAL A 118 6.97 1.75 -9.07
C VAL A 118 6.46 0.90 -7.91
N SER A 119 6.52 -0.45 -8.02
CA SER A 119 5.78 -1.32 -7.09
C SER A 119 6.63 -1.91 -5.97
N ALA A 120 7.97 -1.81 -6.06
CA ALA A 120 8.89 -2.34 -5.06
C ALA A 120 9.91 -1.30 -4.59
N TYR A 121 10.71 -0.71 -5.51
CA TYR A 121 11.75 0.25 -5.14
C TYR A 121 11.17 1.52 -4.48
N SER A 122 10.02 1.97 -4.92
CA SER A 122 9.39 3.17 -4.37
C SER A 122 9.16 3.08 -2.85
N LEU A 123 8.91 1.88 -2.28
CA LEU A 123 8.84 1.71 -0.84
C LEU A 123 10.17 2.08 -0.16
N LEU A 124 11.30 1.64 -0.73
CA LEU A 124 12.62 2.00 -0.21
C LEU A 124 12.87 3.51 -0.30
N GLY A 125 12.56 4.14 -1.45
CA GLY A 125 12.71 5.58 -1.65
C GLY A 125 11.89 6.39 -0.64
N VAL A 126 10.62 6.01 -0.45
CA VAL A 126 9.71 6.67 0.51
C VAL A 126 10.17 6.45 1.97
N CYS A 127 10.61 5.24 2.33
CA CYS A 127 11.11 4.97 3.69
C CYS A 127 12.40 5.71 4.01
N ARG A 128 13.26 5.95 3.02
CA ARG A 128 14.49 6.74 3.18
C ARG A 128 14.20 8.16 3.68
N GLU A 129 13.18 8.80 3.13
CA GLU A 129 12.76 10.14 3.53
C GLU A 129 11.88 10.15 4.79
N ALA A 130 11.08 9.10 5.02
CA ALA A 130 10.20 9.00 6.17
C ALA A 130 10.94 8.72 7.48
N ALA A 131 11.93 7.81 7.48
CA ALA A 131 12.60 7.32 8.66
C ALA A 131 13.24 8.43 9.55
N PRO A 132 13.86 9.50 9.00
CA PRO A 132 14.36 10.62 9.79
C PRO A 132 13.28 11.39 10.57
N MET A 133 12.02 11.34 10.14
CA MET A 133 10.88 11.96 10.81
C MET A 133 10.21 11.05 11.84
N MET A 134 10.49 9.74 11.81
CA MET A 134 9.92 8.75 12.72
C MET A 134 10.79 8.58 13.98
N THR A 135 11.08 9.70 14.66
CA THR A 135 12.05 9.78 15.77
C THR A 135 11.62 9.01 17.03
N GLU A 136 10.33 8.79 17.21
CA GLU A 136 9.76 8.02 18.32
C GLU A 136 9.40 6.57 17.93
N GLY A 137 9.89 6.12 16.77
CA GLY A 137 9.46 4.88 16.15
C GLY A 137 8.18 5.08 15.34
N GLY A 138 7.59 3.98 14.85
CA GLY A 138 6.38 4.05 14.06
C GLY A 138 6.05 2.76 13.29
N SER A 139 5.11 2.87 12.38
CA SER A 139 4.64 1.75 11.55
C SER A 139 4.58 2.12 10.07
N VAL A 140 5.23 1.32 9.26
CA VAL A 140 5.17 1.34 7.79
C VAL A 140 4.37 0.13 7.34
N ILE A 141 3.36 0.35 6.51
CA ILE A 141 2.53 -0.72 5.94
C ILE A 141 2.60 -0.65 4.42
N ALA A 142 2.97 -1.75 3.78
CA ALA A 142 2.94 -1.92 2.32
C ALA A 142 1.77 -2.81 1.90
N MET A 143 1.17 -2.53 0.74
CA MET A 143 0.12 -3.38 0.18
C MET A 143 0.69 -4.37 -0.82
N THR A 144 0.52 -5.66 -0.54
CA THR A 144 0.92 -6.75 -1.43
C THR A 144 -0.26 -7.63 -1.83
N TYR A 145 0.00 -8.69 -2.57
CA TYR A 145 -1.01 -9.63 -3.05
C TYR A 145 -0.41 -11.03 -3.19
N TYR A 146 -1.22 -12.05 -2.95
CA TYR A 146 -0.87 -13.48 -2.99
C TYR A 146 -0.16 -13.92 -4.28
N GLY A 147 -0.30 -13.15 -5.37
CA GLY A 147 0.47 -13.36 -6.59
C GLY A 147 1.99 -13.26 -6.43
N SER A 148 2.50 -12.79 -5.28
CA SER A 148 3.91 -12.85 -4.90
C SER A 148 4.39 -14.28 -4.57
N GLU A 149 3.49 -15.13 -4.08
CA GLU A 149 3.77 -16.50 -3.61
C GLU A 149 3.31 -17.56 -4.59
N LYS A 150 2.20 -17.32 -5.29
CA LYS A 150 1.58 -18.24 -6.22
C LYS A 150 1.34 -17.57 -7.56
N VAL A 151 1.36 -18.39 -8.61
CA VAL A 151 1.02 -17.89 -9.94
C VAL A 151 -0.46 -17.56 -10.01
N VAL A 152 -0.77 -16.31 -10.29
CA VAL A 152 -2.11 -15.82 -10.58
C VAL A 152 -2.14 -15.45 -12.07
N PRO A 153 -2.99 -16.10 -12.90
CA PRO A 153 -3.11 -15.76 -14.30
C PRO A 153 -3.33 -14.28 -14.55
N HIS A 154 -2.66 -13.70 -15.54
CA HIS A 154 -2.73 -12.27 -15.89
C HIS A 154 -2.21 -11.29 -14.83
N TYR A 155 -1.55 -11.79 -13.79
CA TYR A 155 -0.84 -10.93 -12.85
C TYR A 155 0.65 -10.77 -13.21
N ASN A 156 1.23 -11.77 -13.88
CA ASN A 156 2.52 -11.77 -14.57
C ASN A 156 3.62 -11.01 -13.81
N VAL A 157 4.22 -10.00 -14.44
CA VAL A 157 5.34 -9.22 -13.86
C VAL A 157 4.99 -8.56 -12.53
N MET A 158 3.72 -8.26 -12.28
CA MET A 158 3.29 -7.70 -11.01
C MET A 158 3.47 -8.68 -9.86
N GLY A 159 3.27 -9.99 -10.08
CA GLY A 159 3.56 -11.02 -9.09
C GLY A 159 5.02 -11.01 -8.66
N VAL A 160 5.94 -10.93 -9.63
CA VAL A 160 7.39 -10.82 -9.36
C VAL A 160 7.74 -9.53 -8.64
N ALA A 161 7.14 -8.40 -9.04
CA ALA A 161 7.33 -7.13 -8.36
C ALA A 161 6.80 -7.16 -6.91
N LYS A 162 5.68 -7.86 -6.64
CA LYS A 162 5.16 -8.05 -5.27
C LYS A 162 6.06 -8.94 -4.43
N ALA A 163 6.65 -9.99 -4.98
CA ALA A 163 7.67 -10.79 -4.28
C ALA A 163 8.90 -9.93 -3.91
N SER A 164 9.35 -9.07 -4.83
CA SER A 164 10.40 -8.09 -4.56
C SER A 164 10.00 -7.10 -3.47
N LEU A 165 8.76 -6.59 -3.47
CA LEU A 165 8.24 -5.72 -2.42
C LEU A 165 8.25 -6.39 -1.04
N GLU A 166 7.83 -7.64 -0.94
CA GLU A 166 7.83 -8.40 0.32
C GLU A 166 9.24 -8.68 0.84
N ALA A 167 10.19 -8.95 -0.05
CA ALA A 167 11.59 -8.99 0.32
C ALA A 167 12.07 -7.63 0.84
N THR A 168 11.72 -6.53 0.18
CA THR A 168 12.05 -5.16 0.60
C THR A 168 11.47 -4.85 1.99
N VAL A 169 10.24 -5.28 2.29
CA VAL A 169 9.64 -5.17 3.64
C VAL A 169 10.52 -5.82 4.70
N ARG A 170 11.02 -7.03 4.46
CA ARG A 170 11.89 -7.75 5.42
C ARG A 170 13.23 -7.03 5.65
N TYR A 171 13.88 -6.55 4.60
CA TYR A 171 15.15 -5.82 4.73
C TYR A 171 14.95 -4.46 5.42
N LEU A 172 13.89 -3.73 5.09
CA LEU A 172 13.55 -2.48 5.79
C LEU A 172 13.19 -2.73 7.26
N ALA A 173 12.51 -3.82 7.59
CA ALA A 173 12.21 -4.18 8.97
C ALA A 173 13.49 -4.43 9.78
N TYR A 174 14.50 -5.06 9.19
CA TYR A 174 15.81 -5.25 9.80
C TYR A 174 16.55 -3.91 10.02
N ASP A 175 16.63 -3.07 8.99
CA ASP A 175 17.38 -1.81 9.05
C ASP A 175 16.72 -0.77 9.97
N LEU A 176 15.39 -0.75 10.02
CA LEU A 176 14.62 0.24 10.77
C LEU A 176 14.22 -0.22 12.18
N GLY A 177 14.31 -1.52 12.47
CA GLY A 177 14.00 -2.10 13.77
C GLY A 177 14.73 -1.44 14.95
N PRO A 178 16.05 -1.16 14.88
CA PRO A 178 16.77 -0.44 15.94
C PRO A 178 16.22 0.96 16.23
N LYS A 179 15.51 1.57 15.27
CA LYS A 179 14.81 2.86 15.42
C LYS A 179 13.36 2.70 15.90
N LYS A 180 12.95 1.50 16.30
CA LYS A 180 11.57 1.15 16.70
C LYS A 180 10.53 1.40 15.58
N ILE A 181 10.96 1.39 14.33
CA ILE A 181 10.08 1.49 13.17
C ILE A 181 9.79 0.08 12.68
N ARG A 182 8.53 -0.32 12.70
CA ARG A 182 8.06 -1.61 12.20
C ARG A 182 7.67 -1.48 10.74
N VAL A 183 8.01 -2.46 9.94
CA VAL A 183 7.67 -2.50 8.52
C VAL A 183 6.99 -3.82 8.22
N ASN A 184 5.73 -3.78 7.81
CA ASN A 184 4.94 -4.97 7.51
C ASN A 184 4.19 -4.80 6.19
N ALA A 185 3.69 -5.89 5.64
CA ALA A 185 2.82 -5.88 4.49
C ALA A 185 1.44 -6.47 4.80
N ILE A 186 0.42 -6.00 4.10
CA ILE A 186 -0.90 -6.64 4.05
C ILE A 186 -1.07 -7.26 2.67
N SER A 187 -1.20 -8.59 2.63
CA SER A 187 -1.58 -9.35 1.44
C SER A 187 -3.11 -9.43 1.38
N ALA A 188 -3.70 -8.54 0.59
CA ALA A 188 -5.14 -8.41 0.51
C ALA A 188 -5.74 -9.40 -0.50
N GLY A 189 -6.84 -10.07 -0.19
CA GLY A 189 -7.67 -10.73 -1.17
C GLY A 189 -8.19 -9.74 -2.23
N PRO A 190 -8.79 -10.21 -3.32
CA PRO A 190 -9.23 -9.34 -4.41
C PRO A 190 -10.34 -8.39 -3.94
N VAL A 191 -10.14 -7.11 -4.22
CA VAL A 191 -11.12 -6.02 -3.99
C VAL A 191 -11.37 -5.31 -5.31
N ASN A 192 -12.61 -4.93 -5.57
CA ASN A 192 -13.00 -4.21 -6.79
C ASN A 192 -12.49 -2.76 -6.77
N THR A 193 -11.18 -2.58 -6.91
CA THR A 193 -10.50 -1.28 -7.00
C THR A 193 -10.32 -0.83 -8.45
N LEU A 194 -9.91 0.42 -8.65
CA LEU A 194 -9.53 0.92 -9.98
C LEU A 194 -8.33 0.14 -10.55
N ALA A 195 -7.33 -0.14 -9.73
CA ALA A 195 -6.15 -0.89 -10.11
C ALA A 195 -6.51 -2.35 -10.50
N ALA A 196 -7.35 -3.01 -9.71
CA ALA A 196 -7.79 -4.38 -9.99
C ALA A 196 -8.59 -4.51 -11.29
N ARG A 197 -9.30 -3.46 -11.72
CA ARG A 197 -10.02 -3.43 -13.02
C ARG A 197 -9.09 -3.43 -14.23
N GLY A 198 -7.82 -3.10 -14.06
CA GLY A 198 -6.81 -3.24 -15.10
C GLY A 198 -6.36 -4.68 -15.33
N ILE A 199 -6.74 -5.61 -14.43
CA ILE A 199 -6.42 -7.04 -14.56
C ILE A 199 -7.59 -7.74 -15.27
N SER A 200 -7.31 -8.44 -16.36
CA SER A 200 -8.33 -9.22 -17.07
C SER A 200 -8.89 -10.32 -16.17
N GLY A 201 -10.23 -10.49 -16.18
CA GLY A 201 -10.87 -11.57 -15.42
C GLY A 201 -11.17 -11.26 -13.94
N LEU A 202 -11.13 -10.00 -13.48
CA LEU A 202 -11.43 -9.64 -12.09
C LEU A 202 -12.74 -10.24 -11.56
N THR A 203 -13.82 -10.21 -12.34
CA THR A 203 -15.12 -10.78 -11.92
C THR A 203 -15.03 -12.29 -11.69
N ALA A 204 -14.35 -13.01 -12.58
CA ALA A 204 -14.12 -14.44 -12.41
C ALA A 204 -13.24 -14.74 -11.20
N MET A 205 -12.23 -13.92 -10.95
CA MET A 205 -11.37 -14.00 -9.75
C MET A 205 -12.18 -13.81 -8.47
N LEU A 206 -13.01 -12.77 -8.38
CA LEU A 206 -13.87 -12.53 -7.21
C LEU A 206 -14.80 -13.72 -6.94
N LYS A 207 -15.42 -14.27 -7.98
CA LYS A 207 -16.27 -15.47 -7.85
C LYS A 207 -15.46 -16.68 -7.40
N HIS A 208 -14.27 -16.89 -7.96
CA HIS A 208 -13.39 -17.99 -7.56
C HIS A 208 -12.98 -17.90 -6.08
N TYR A 209 -12.63 -16.71 -5.59
CA TYR A 209 -12.30 -16.50 -4.17
C TYR A 209 -13.52 -16.79 -3.26
N GLU A 210 -14.71 -16.31 -3.64
CA GLU A 210 -15.94 -16.57 -2.88
C GLU A 210 -16.25 -18.07 -2.78
N GLU A 211 -16.03 -18.83 -3.86
CA GLU A 211 -16.29 -20.27 -3.90
C GLU A 211 -15.23 -21.10 -3.15
N HIS A 212 -13.96 -20.66 -3.14
CA HIS A 212 -12.84 -21.48 -2.66
C HIS A 212 -12.26 -21.02 -1.32
N ALA A 213 -12.37 -19.75 -0.95
CA ALA A 213 -11.92 -19.30 0.36
C ALA A 213 -12.65 -20.05 1.49
N PRO A 214 -11.97 -20.41 2.59
CA PRO A 214 -12.59 -21.07 3.74
C PRO A 214 -13.83 -20.35 4.29
N MET A 215 -13.80 -19.01 4.31
CA MET A 215 -14.93 -18.20 4.81
C MET A 215 -16.05 -18.01 3.76
N LYS A 216 -15.91 -18.59 2.55
CA LYS A 216 -16.92 -18.58 1.47
C LYS A 216 -17.44 -17.18 1.11
N ARG A 217 -16.56 -16.19 1.14
CA ARG A 217 -16.83 -14.81 0.75
C ARG A 217 -15.55 -14.09 0.35
N ASN A 218 -15.71 -12.97 -0.33
CA ASN A 218 -14.63 -12.02 -0.52
C ASN A 218 -14.43 -11.16 0.74
N ILE A 219 -13.28 -10.50 0.82
CA ILE A 219 -13.01 -9.49 1.85
C ILE A 219 -13.77 -8.20 1.57
N GLU A 220 -14.02 -7.45 2.62
CA GLU A 220 -14.53 -6.09 2.55
C GLU A 220 -13.41 -5.07 2.78
N PRO A 221 -13.43 -3.90 2.11
CA PRO A 221 -12.42 -2.84 2.33
C PRO A 221 -12.26 -2.43 3.80
N LYS A 222 -13.34 -2.51 4.58
CA LYS A 222 -13.33 -2.22 6.03
C LYS A 222 -12.38 -3.14 6.79
N GLU A 223 -12.31 -4.42 6.44
CA GLU A 223 -11.44 -5.41 7.11
C GLU A 223 -9.95 -5.09 6.89
N LEU A 224 -9.61 -4.51 5.73
CA LEU A 224 -8.26 -3.97 5.48
C LEU A 224 -7.98 -2.74 6.33
N GLY A 225 -8.98 -1.88 6.54
CA GLY A 225 -8.91 -0.74 7.45
C GLY A 225 -8.63 -1.16 8.89
N GLU A 226 -9.35 -2.17 9.39
CA GLU A 226 -9.20 -2.73 10.75
C GLU A 226 -7.82 -3.37 10.93
N THR A 227 -7.36 -4.14 9.94
CA THR A 227 -5.99 -4.69 9.94
C THR A 227 -4.95 -3.58 9.90
N GLY A 228 -5.20 -2.52 9.12
CA GLY A 228 -4.35 -1.33 9.08
C GLY A 228 -4.26 -0.63 10.44
N ILE A 229 -5.36 -0.53 11.21
CA ILE A 229 -5.34 -0.01 12.59
C ILE A 229 -4.50 -0.92 13.49
N PHE A 230 -4.69 -2.24 13.43
CA PHE A 230 -3.93 -3.19 14.23
C PHE A 230 -2.42 -3.03 14.00
N LEU A 231 -1.97 -3.06 12.74
CA LEU A 231 -0.55 -2.90 12.41
C LEU A 231 0.02 -1.51 12.71
N ALA A 232 -0.82 -0.47 12.72
CA ALA A 232 -0.42 0.90 13.07
C ALA A 232 -0.36 1.15 14.57
N SER A 233 -1.07 0.36 15.37
CA SER A 233 -1.25 0.55 16.81
C SER A 233 -0.19 -0.18 17.65
N ASP A 234 -0.24 0.09 18.97
CA ASP A 234 0.63 -0.55 19.96
C ASP A 234 0.27 -2.04 20.20
N PHE A 235 -0.82 -2.54 19.61
CA PHE A 235 -1.17 -3.97 19.67
C PHE A 235 -0.25 -4.87 18.84
N SER A 236 0.57 -4.28 17.96
CA SER A 236 1.49 -5.01 17.07
C SER A 236 2.98 -4.63 17.27
N THR A 237 3.36 -4.18 18.48
CA THR A 237 4.72 -3.69 18.78
C THR A 237 5.82 -4.72 18.56
N ALA A 238 5.52 -6.01 18.61
CA ALA A 238 6.46 -7.10 18.37
C ALA A 238 6.36 -7.68 16.95
N ILE A 239 5.58 -7.06 16.04
CA ILE A 239 5.36 -7.55 14.68
C ILE A 239 6.07 -6.64 13.69
N THR A 240 7.11 -7.16 13.02
CA THR A 240 7.84 -6.47 11.95
C THR A 240 8.40 -7.49 10.95
N GLY A 241 8.47 -7.14 9.67
CA GLY A 241 8.90 -8.01 8.58
C GLY A 241 7.83 -9.02 8.14
N GLU A 242 6.60 -8.91 8.63
CA GLU A 242 5.50 -9.84 8.41
C GLU A 242 4.70 -9.48 7.16
N VAL A 243 4.20 -10.50 6.48
CA VAL A 243 3.20 -10.41 5.41
C VAL A 243 1.89 -10.99 5.93
N MET A 244 0.98 -10.13 6.33
CA MET A 244 -0.30 -10.53 6.92
C MET A 244 -1.36 -10.73 5.84
N HIS A 245 -1.84 -11.95 5.70
CA HIS A 245 -2.92 -12.28 4.76
C HIS A 245 -4.28 -11.84 5.31
N VAL A 246 -5.00 -11.08 4.50
CA VAL A 246 -6.38 -10.67 4.73
C VAL A 246 -7.17 -11.06 3.48
N ASP A 247 -7.58 -12.32 3.40
CA ASP A 247 -8.11 -12.94 2.18
C ASP A 247 -9.16 -14.03 2.44
N CYS A 248 -9.80 -13.99 3.61
CA CYS A 248 -10.77 -14.99 4.05
C CYS A 248 -10.19 -16.42 4.11
N GLY A 249 -8.85 -16.55 4.27
CA GLY A 249 -8.15 -17.82 4.35
C GLY A 249 -7.81 -18.44 3.00
N TYR A 250 -8.01 -17.74 1.89
CA TYR A 250 -7.76 -18.29 0.56
C TYR A 250 -6.32 -18.81 0.39
N HIS A 251 -5.31 -18.11 0.93
CA HIS A 251 -3.89 -18.47 0.80
C HIS A 251 -3.53 -19.86 1.35
N ILE A 252 -4.33 -20.41 2.28
CA ILE A 252 -4.06 -21.75 2.85
C ILE A 252 -4.56 -22.88 1.96
N MET A 253 -5.35 -22.57 0.91
CA MET A 253 -5.93 -23.58 0.04
C MET A 253 -4.89 -24.09 -0.95
N GLY A 254 -4.84 -25.40 -1.12
CA GLY A 254 -3.94 -26.07 -2.06
C GLY A 254 -4.54 -26.25 -3.47
N MET A 255 -5.85 -26.04 -3.63
CA MET A 255 -6.59 -26.18 -4.88
C MET A 255 -7.95 -25.47 -4.81
#